data_ee6aefcf02e4685e5120c0e9fb088143
#
_entry.id   ee6aefcf02e4685e5120c0e9fb088143
#
_cell.length_a   1.000
_cell.length_b   1.000
_cell.length_c   1.000
_cell.angle_alpha   90.00
_cell.angle_beta   90.00
_cell.angle_gamma   90.00
#
_symmetry.space_group_name_H-M   'P 1'
#
loop_
_entity.id
_entity.type
_entity.pdbx_description
1 polymer ?
#
loop_
_entity_poly.entity_id
_entity_poly.type
_entity_poly.pdbx_seq_one_letter_code
_entity_poly.pdbx_strand_id
1 'polypeptide(L)'
;MNPNDTLIRAEGLSLRYGKKLALDNLSFSIPKGRVVGLLGHNGAGKTSLMKALVGLAGHDGQLEVLGLSPRRERVALLQSVTYIPDVAILPRWARVEQLITLMSGLHPKFSAERARTLLKRTSVQTTDKVKALSRGMVVQLHLALIAAVDARLMILDEPTLGLDVLSRKAFY
;
A
#
# COMPACT_ATOMS: atom_id res chain seq x y z
N MET A 1 12.43 -23.76 -7.29
CA MET A 1 11.35 -22.98 -6.67
C MET A 1 10.09 -23.20 -7.51
N ASN A 2 8.99 -23.59 -6.91
CA ASN A 2 7.77 -23.85 -7.66
C ASN A 2 7.23 -22.48 -8.18
N PRO A 3 6.97 -22.30 -9.49
CA PRO A 3 6.46 -21.03 -10.03
C PRO A 3 5.19 -20.54 -9.32
N ASN A 4 4.41 -21.46 -8.75
CA ASN A 4 3.19 -21.16 -7.99
C ASN A 4 3.43 -20.52 -6.61
N ASP A 5 4.65 -20.49 -6.10
CA ASP A 5 4.98 -19.91 -4.77
C ASP A 5 5.52 -18.48 -4.84
N THR A 6 5.72 -17.95 -6.03
CA THR A 6 6.23 -16.60 -6.24
C THR A 6 5.10 -15.58 -6.12
N LEU A 7 5.30 -14.56 -5.29
CA LEU A 7 4.37 -13.46 -5.10
C LEU A 7 4.69 -12.30 -6.06
N ILE A 8 5.98 -11.98 -6.19
CA ILE A 8 6.50 -10.93 -7.08
C ILE A 8 7.70 -11.48 -7.82
N ARG A 9 7.76 -11.24 -9.13
CA ARG A 9 8.90 -11.54 -9.99
C ARG A 9 9.24 -10.34 -10.85
N ALA A 10 10.48 -9.92 -10.84
CA ALA A 10 11.03 -8.88 -11.69
C ALA A 10 12.27 -9.37 -12.41
N GLU A 11 12.39 -9.08 -13.72
CA GLU A 11 13.55 -9.41 -14.55
C GLU A 11 13.92 -8.20 -15.40
N GLY A 12 15.14 -7.68 -15.21
CA GLY A 12 15.65 -6.53 -15.94
C GLY A 12 14.81 -5.26 -15.76
N LEU A 13 14.14 -5.11 -14.59
CA LEU A 13 13.23 -4.01 -14.32
C LEU A 13 13.98 -2.69 -14.30
N SER A 14 13.62 -1.78 -15.20
CA SER A 14 14.16 -0.42 -15.27
C SER A 14 13.03 0.60 -15.29
N LEU A 15 13.21 1.73 -14.59
CA LEU A 15 12.22 2.79 -14.52
C LEU A 15 12.87 4.17 -14.60
N ARG A 16 12.33 5.03 -15.47
CA ARG A 16 12.81 6.38 -15.68
C ARG A 16 11.72 7.42 -15.49
N TYR A 17 12.07 8.55 -14.92
CA TYR A 17 11.28 9.77 -14.91
C TYR A 17 12.00 10.82 -15.76
N GLY A 18 11.59 10.98 -17.02
CA GLY A 18 12.31 11.79 -17.99
C GLY A 18 13.75 11.27 -18.14
N LYS A 19 14.74 12.11 -17.84
CA LYS A 19 16.17 11.73 -17.91
C LYS A 19 16.70 11.00 -16.67
N LYS A 20 15.94 11.02 -15.54
CA LYS A 20 16.38 10.43 -14.28
C LYS A 20 16.06 8.94 -14.25
N LEU A 21 17.09 8.11 -14.15
CA LEU A 21 16.97 6.67 -13.91
C LEU A 21 16.65 6.46 -12.42
N ALA A 22 15.52 5.83 -12.13
CA ALA A 22 15.06 5.55 -10.77
C ALA A 22 15.29 4.09 -10.38
N LEU A 23 15.16 3.17 -11.33
CA LEU A 23 15.53 1.75 -11.18
C LEU A 23 16.36 1.36 -12.40
N ASP A 24 17.42 0.57 -12.20
CA ASP A 24 18.33 0.16 -13.24
C ASP A 24 18.52 -1.36 -13.21
N ASN A 25 17.99 -2.05 -14.23
CA ASN A 25 18.16 -3.47 -14.51
C ASN A 25 17.98 -4.39 -13.28
N LEU A 26 16.94 -4.11 -12.47
CA LEU A 26 16.70 -4.81 -11.21
C LEU A 26 16.02 -6.16 -11.47
N SER A 27 16.58 -7.25 -10.91
CA SER A 27 15.99 -8.58 -10.99
C SER A 27 15.90 -9.20 -9.60
N PHE A 28 14.70 -9.67 -9.23
CA PHE A 28 14.45 -10.31 -7.94
C PHE A 28 13.16 -11.15 -7.96
N SER A 29 13.01 -11.99 -6.95
CA SER A 29 11.80 -12.78 -6.72
C SER A 29 11.46 -12.79 -5.24
N ILE A 30 10.18 -12.58 -4.92
CA ILE A 30 9.65 -12.62 -3.56
C ILE A 30 8.63 -13.76 -3.47
N PRO A 31 8.84 -14.76 -2.60
CA PRO A 31 7.88 -15.84 -2.39
C PRO A 31 6.71 -15.38 -1.51
N LYS A 32 5.61 -16.15 -1.52
CA LYS A 32 4.45 -15.96 -0.64
C LYS A 32 4.81 -16.14 0.84
N GLY A 33 3.99 -15.55 1.72
CA GLY A 33 4.10 -15.73 3.17
C GLY A 33 5.36 -15.11 3.78
N ARG A 34 5.93 -14.09 3.16
CA ARG A 34 7.10 -13.36 3.66
C ARG A 34 6.76 -11.91 3.96
N VAL A 35 7.40 -11.40 5.01
CA VAL A 35 7.53 -9.96 5.25
C VAL A 35 8.90 -9.54 4.71
N VAL A 36 8.92 -8.57 3.81
CA VAL A 36 10.13 -8.10 3.14
C VAL A 36 10.33 -6.63 3.41
N GLY A 37 11.47 -6.26 3.98
CA GLY A 37 11.89 -4.87 4.16
C GLY A 37 12.70 -4.38 2.97
N LEU A 38 12.30 -3.25 2.37
CA LEU A 38 13.04 -2.58 1.32
C LEU A 38 13.91 -1.48 1.94
N LEU A 39 15.21 -1.70 2.00
CA LEU A 39 16.19 -0.79 2.59
C LEU A 39 16.93 0.00 1.51
N GLY A 40 17.28 1.23 1.82
CA GLY A 40 18.04 2.11 0.94
C GLY A 40 17.92 3.57 1.37
N HIS A 41 18.87 4.41 0.95
CA HIS A 41 18.84 5.84 1.21
C HIS A 41 17.65 6.55 0.52
N ASN A 42 17.38 7.81 0.89
CA ASN A 42 16.35 8.59 0.22
C ASN A 42 16.75 8.83 -1.25
N GLY A 43 15.81 8.57 -2.15
CA GLY A 43 16.07 8.62 -3.60
C GLY A 43 16.60 7.33 -4.21
N ALA A 44 16.79 6.24 -3.44
CA ALA A 44 17.23 4.92 -3.96
C ALA A 44 16.18 4.21 -4.84
N GLY A 45 15.03 4.81 -5.13
CA GLY A 45 14.02 4.20 -5.98
C GLY A 45 12.96 3.36 -5.27
N LYS A 46 12.95 3.29 -3.92
CA LYS A 46 12.00 2.50 -3.13
C LYS A 46 10.53 2.76 -3.51
N THR A 47 10.09 4.01 -3.43
CA THR A 47 8.74 4.44 -3.83
C THR A 47 8.47 4.17 -5.32
N SER A 48 9.49 4.31 -6.18
CA SER A 48 9.35 4.03 -7.62
C SER A 48 9.08 2.54 -7.87
N LEU A 49 9.79 1.66 -7.17
CA LEU A 49 9.55 0.22 -7.22
C LEU A 49 8.13 -0.11 -6.73
N MET A 50 7.73 0.42 -5.57
CA MET A 50 6.38 0.18 -5.01
C MET A 50 5.28 0.66 -5.97
N LYS A 51 5.46 1.82 -6.61
CA LYS A 51 4.54 2.32 -7.64
C LYS A 51 4.49 1.43 -8.88
N ALA A 52 5.62 0.88 -9.30
CA ALA A 52 5.66 -0.08 -10.42
C ALA A 52 4.90 -1.37 -10.07
N LEU A 53 5.07 -1.90 -8.84
CA LEU A 53 4.39 -3.11 -8.36
C LEU A 53 2.85 -2.99 -8.39
N VAL A 54 2.30 -1.79 -8.24
CA VAL A 54 0.85 -1.53 -8.30
C VAL A 54 0.39 -0.90 -9.62
N GLY A 55 1.27 -0.84 -10.63
CA GLY A 55 0.96 -0.30 -11.95
C GLY A 55 0.74 1.21 -11.98
N LEU A 56 1.30 1.95 -11.03
CA LEU A 56 1.26 3.42 -10.95
C LEU A 56 2.45 4.09 -11.66
N ALA A 57 3.49 3.32 -12.00
CA ALA A 57 4.64 3.81 -12.75
C ALA A 57 4.94 2.86 -13.91
N GLY A 58 5.23 3.44 -15.09
CA GLY A 58 5.69 2.68 -16.25
C GLY A 58 7.12 2.17 -16.04
N HIS A 59 7.42 1.01 -16.62
CA HIS A 59 8.75 0.37 -16.52
C HIS A 59 9.09 -0.37 -17.81
N ASP A 60 10.36 -0.63 -18.02
CA ASP A 60 10.91 -1.58 -18.97
C ASP A 60 11.27 -2.87 -18.23
N GLY A 61 11.47 -3.97 -18.96
CA GLY A 61 11.69 -5.30 -18.38
C GLY A 61 10.40 -6.01 -18.01
N GLN A 62 10.53 -7.16 -17.35
CA GLN A 62 9.38 -7.98 -16.93
C GLN A 62 9.05 -7.73 -15.45
N LEU A 63 7.76 -7.60 -15.15
CA LEU A 63 7.25 -7.48 -13.81
C LEU A 63 5.92 -8.21 -13.70
N GLU A 64 5.88 -9.16 -12.77
CA GLU A 64 4.68 -9.91 -12.41
C GLU A 64 4.43 -9.79 -10.90
N VAL A 65 3.19 -9.54 -10.54
CA VAL A 65 2.72 -9.49 -9.14
C VAL A 65 1.47 -10.37 -9.04
N LEU A 66 1.50 -11.39 -8.21
CA LEU A 66 0.46 -12.40 -8.10
C LEU A 66 0.16 -13.14 -9.44
N GLY A 67 1.15 -13.23 -10.34
CA GLY A 67 1.00 -13.79 -11.68
C GLY A 67 0.35 -12.85 -12.70
N LEU A 68 0.12 -11.58 -12.34
CA LEU A 68 -0.48 -10.56 -13.18
C LEU A 68 0.54 -9.49 -13.55
N SER A 69 0.42 -8.92 -14.75
CA SER A 69 1.18 -7.75 -15.18
C SER A 69 0.60 -6.47 -14.58
N PRO A 70 1.30 -5.73 -13.69
CA PRO A 70 0.76 -4.51 -13.10
C PRO A 70 0.36 -3.45 -14.12
N ARG A 71 1.03 -3.43 -15.27
CA ARG A 71 0.76 -2.47 -16.34
C ARG A 71 -0.48 -2.80 -17.14
N ARG A 72 -0.72 -4.10 -17.43
CA ARG A 72 -1.79 -4.54 -18.32
C ARG A 72 -3.06 -4.96 -17.57
N GLU A 73 -2.89 -5.51 -16.38
CA GLU A 73 -3.95 -6.15 -15.60
C GLU A 73 -4.17 -5.46 -14.25
N ARG A 74 -3.92 -4.14 -14.20
CA ARG A 74 -3.95 -3.34 -12.98
C ARG A 74 -5.26 -3.47 -12.21
N VAL A 75 -6.41 -3.46 -12.88
CA VAL A 75 -7.72 -3.55 -12.22
C VAL A 75 -7.87 -4.88 -11.49
N ALA A 76 -7.53 -5.99 -12.14
CA ALA A 76 -7.56 -7.32 -11.54
C ALA A 76 -6.55 -7.43 -10.38
N LEU A 77 -5.34 -6.88 -10.57
CA LEU A 77 -4.29 -6.86 -9.56
C LEU A 77 -4.75 -6.14 -8.28
N LEU A 78 -5.32 -4.94 -8.39
CA LEU A 78 -5.73 -4.13 -7.26
C LEU A 78 -6.92 -4.72 -6.47
N GLN A 79 -7.61 -5.74 -6.97
CA GLN A 79 -8.56 -6.52 -6.17
C GLN A 79 -7.89 -7.42 -5.12
N SER A 80 -6.59 -7.61 -5.18
CA SER A 80 -5.84 -8.49 -4.28
C SER A 80 -4.57 -7.87 -3.72
N VAL A 81 -4.29 -6.62 -4.09
CA VAL A 81 -3.13 -5.85 -3.62
C VAL A 81 -3.61 -4.54 -3.02
N THR A 82 -3.10 -4.21 -1.84
CA THR A 82 -3.29 -2.89 -1.22
C THR A 82 -1.96 -2.14 -1.16
N TYR A 83 -2.03 -0.82 -1.30
CA TYR A 83 -0.86 0.06 -1.26
C TYR A 83 -1.12 1.25 -0.35
N ILE A 84 -0.24 1.48 0.60
CA ILE A 84 -0.20 2.68 1.43
C ILE A 84 0.97 3.54 0.97
N PRO A 85 0.74 4.71 0.37
CA PRO A 85 1.79 5.66 0.04
C PRO A 85 2.33 6.34 1.30
N ASP A 86 3.52 6.93 1.20
CA ASP A 86 4.17 7.73 2.24
C ASP A 86 3.33 8.92 2.72
N VAL A 87 2.47 9.45 1.85
CA VAL A 87 1.54 10.53 2.17
C VAL A 87 0.10 10.00 2.09
N ALA A 88 -0.51 9.82 3.26
CA ALA A 88 -1.92 9.45 3.35
C ALA A 88 -2.81 10.66 3.02
N ILE A 89 -3.35 10.71 1.80
CA ILE A 89 -4.30 11.75 1.37
C ILE A 89 -5.71 11.19 1.49
N LEU A 90 -6.38 11.51 2.59
CA LEU A 90 -7.79 11.22 2.77
C LEU A 90 -8.63 12.49 2.57
N PRO A 91 -9.87 12.39 2.03
CA PRO A 91 -10.76 13.53 1.83
C PRO A 91 -11.05 14.25 3.15
N ARG A 92 -10.51 15.45 3.33
CA ARG A 92 -10.58 16.20 4.59
C ARG A 92 -12.00 16.59 4.98
N TRP A 93 -12.90 16.71 4.02
CA TRP A 93 -14.30 17.05 4.22
C TRP A 93 -15.15 15.88 4.74
N ALA A 94 -14.72 14.65 4.48
CA ALA A 94 -15.47 13.44 4.81
C ALA A 94 -15.40 13.12 6.31
N ARG A 95 -16.45 12.44 6.80
CA ARG A 95 -16.43 11.73 8.08
C ARG A 95 -15.82 10.35 7.91
N VAL A 96 -15.26 9.80 8.98
CA VAL A 96 -14.68 8.45 9.00
C VAL A 96 -15.69 7.40 8.49
N GLU A 97 -16.96 7.46 8.97
CA GLU A 97 -18.01 6.54 8.52
C GLU A 97 -18.32 6.65 7.02
N GLN A 98 -18.24 7.86 6.45
CA GLN A 98 -18.42 8.06 5.01
C GLN A 98 -17.28 7.42 4.21
N LEU A 99 -16.05 7.43 4.74
CA LEU A 99 -14.93 6.73 4.09
C LEU A 99 -15.09 5.22 4.15
N ILE A 100 -15.58 4.68 5.27
CA ILE A 100 -15.89 3.24 5.39
C ILE A 100 -16.95 2.84 4.36
N THR A 101 -18.03 3.61 4.25
CA THR A 101 -19.09 3.38 3.26
C THR A 101 -18.55 3.47 1.82
N LEU A 102 -17.74 4.49 1.53
CA LEU A 102 -17.12 4.66 0.22
C LEU A 102 -16.23 3.46 -0.15
N MET A 103 -15.37 3.02 0.78
CA MET A 103 -14.50 1.86 0.57
C MET A 103 -15.31 0.57 0.35
N SER A 104 -16.45 0.40 1.04
CA SER A 104 -17.35 -0.75 0.82
C SER A 104 -17.94 -0.77 -0.59
N GLY A 105 -18.21 0.40 -1.18
CA GLY A 105 -18.69 0.51 -2.56
C GLY A 105 -17.59 0.38 -3.62
N LEU A 106 -16.34 0.72 -3.29
CA LEU A 106 -15.23 0.73 -4.24
C LEU A 106 -14.45 -0.59 -4.30
N HIS A 107 -14.33 -1.30 -3.18
CA HIS A 107 -13.47 -2.48 -3.11
C HIS A 107 -14.25 -3.73 -2.69
N PRO A 108 -14.37 -4.76 -3.57
CA PRO A 108 -15.23 -5.93 -3.34
C PRO A 108 -14.81 -6.78 -2.12
N LYS A 109 -13.55 -6.71 -1.71
CA LYS A 109 -13.00 -7.44 -0.56
C LYS A 109 -12.82 -6.57 0.69
N PHE A 110 -13.43 -5.39 0.75
CA PHE A 110 -13.38 -4.54 1.93
C PHE A 110 -14.45 -4.95 2.94
N SER A 111 -14.08 -5.06 4.22
CA SER A 111 -14.99 -5.32 5.33
C SER A 111 -15.16 -4.08 6.20
N ALA A 112 -16.34 -3.46 6.13
CA ALA A 112 -16.70 -2.32 6.97
C ALA A 112 -16.69 -2.68 8.47
N GLU A 113 -17.11 -3.90 8.82
CA GLU A 113 -17.08 -4.40 10.20
C GLU A 113 -15.65 -4.49 10.73
N ARG A 114 -14.73 -5.06 9.90
CA ARG A 114 -13.32 -5.16 10.25
C ARG A 114 -12.68 -3.78 10.40
N ALA A 115 -13.01 -2.82 9.54
CA ALA A 115 -12.54 -1.44 9.65
C ALA A 115 -12.98 -0.81 10.98
N ARG A 116 -14.27 -0.92 11.34
CA ARG A 116 -14.77 -0.41 12.63
C ARG A 116 -14.12 -1.11 13.83
N THR A 117 -13.90 -2.42 13.75
CA THR A 117 -13.23 -3.19 14.82
C THR A 117 -11.78 -2.73 15.01
N LEU A 118 -11.06 -2.47 13.93
CA LEU A 118 -9.68 -1.95 13.99
C LEU A 118 -9.66 -0.52 14.58
N LEU A 119 -10.61 0.32 14.20
CA LEU A 119 -10.71 1.69 14.73
C LEU A 119 -11.01 1.74 16.23
N LYS A 120 -11.73 0.76 16.80
CA LYS A 120 -11.95 0.68 18.26
C LYS A 120 -10.66 0.58 19.08
N ARG A 121 -9.55 0.20 18.46
CA ARG A 121 -8.21 0.15 19.10
C ARG A 121 -7.43 1.46 18.97
N THR A 122 -8.04 2.48 18.42
CA THR A 122 -7.45 3.81 18.19
C THR A 122 -8.29 4.89 18.87
N SER A 123 -7.80 6.13 18.85
CA SER A 123 -8.59 7.29 19.31
C SER A 123 -9.54 7.85 18.26
N VAL A 124 -9.60 7.25 17.05
CA VAL A 124 -10.42 7.73 15.92
C VAL A 124 -11.85 7.24 16.08
N GLN A 125 -12.81 8.19 16.10
CA GLN A 125 -14.24 7.88 16.13
C GLN A 125 -14.83 7.89 14.71
N THR A 126 -15.83 7.04 14.46
CA THR A 126 -16.50 6.99 13.15
C THR A 126 -17.23 8.28 12.78
N THR A 127 -17.60 9.07 13.79
CA THR A 127 -18.25 10.38 13.65
C THR A 127 -17.29 11.53 13.34
N ASP A 128 -15.98 11.33 13.53
CA ASP A 128 -14.98 12.37 13.32
C ASP A 128 -14.90 12.80 11.85
N LYS A 129 -14.64 14.09 11.63
CA LYS A 129 -14.23 14.58 10.31
C LYS A 129 -12.72 14.42 10.13
N VAL A 130 -12.29 13.96 8.98
CA VAL A 130 -10.86 13.75 8.67
C VAL A 130 -10.03 15.02 8.93
N LYS A 131 -10.58 16.21 8.66
CA LYS A 131 -9.90 17.49 8.92
C LYS A 131 -9.60 17.77 10.39
N ALA A 132 -10.34 17.13 11.31
CA ALA A 132 -10.18 17.30 12.77
C ALA A 132 -9.19 16.30 13.37
N LEU A 133 -8.75 15.29 12.61
CA LEU A 133 -7.81 14.28 13.05
C LEU A 133 -6.38 14.83 13.09
N SER A 134 -5.61 14.44 14.10
CA SER A 134 -4.16 14.65 14.10
C SER A 134 -3.49 13.84 13.00
N ARG A 135 -2.22 14.14 12.68
CA ARG A 135 -1.45 13.37 11.69
C ARG A 135 -1.40 11.88 12.04
N GLY A 136 -1.15 11.56 13.30
CA GLY A 136 -1.13 10.17 13.78
C GLY A 136 -2.49 9.48 13.62
N MET A 137 -3.59 10.16 13.95
CA MET A 137 -4.95 9.63 13.76
C MET A 137 -5.28 9.40 12.28
N VAL A 138 -4.82 10.27 11.37
CA VAL A 138 -4.98 10.06 9.92
C VAL A 138 -4.26 8.80 9.46
N VAL A 139 -3.04 8.56 9.96
CA VAL A 139 -2.29 7.32 9.66
C VAL A 139 -3.02 6.10 10.23
N GLN A 140 -3.50 6.15 11.48
CA GLN A 140 -4.27 5.06 12.08
C GLN A 140 -5.54 4.75 11.29
N LEU A 141 -6.29 5.80 10.88
CA LEU A 141 -7.46 5.64 10.02
C LEU A 141 -7.11 4.97 8.69
N HIS A 142 -6.07 5.46 8.01
CA HIS A 142 -5.64 4.90 6.73
C HIS A 142 -5.24 3.41 6.87
N LEU A 143 -4.47 3.08 7.90
CA LEU A 143 -4.09 1.70 8.21
C LEU A 143 -5.31 0.81 8.48
N ALA A 144 -6.29 1.30 9.25
CA ALA A 144 -7.51 0.55 9.54
C ALA A 144 -8.33 0.27 8.27
N LEU A 145 -8.45 1.27 7.38
CA LEU A 145 -9.15 1.09 6.10
C LEU A 145 -8.45 0.07 5.20
N ILE A 146 -7.13 0.15 5.07
CA ILE A 146 -6.37 -0.77 4.21
C ILE A 146 -6.31 -2.18 4.79
N ALA A 147 -6.11 -2.33 6.10
CA ALA A 147 -6.10 -3.63 6.77
C ALA A 147 -7.49 -4.31 6.80
N ALA A 148 -8.56 -3.55 6.55
CA ALA A 148 -9.90 -4.09 6.40
C ALA A 148 -10.16 -4.72 5.01
N VAL A 149 -9.26 -4.56 4.06
CA VAL A 149 -9.29 -5.26 2.76
C VAL A 149 -8.67 -6.65 2.93
N ASP A 150 -9.34 -7.69 2.42
CA ASP A 150 -8.77 -9.05 2.33
C ASP A 150 -7.80 -9.12 1.13
N ALA A 151 -6.61 -8.57 1.32
CA ALA A 151 -5.56 -8.51 0.32
C ALA A 151 -4.57 -9.69 0.46
N ARG A 152 -4.06 -10.18 -0.67
CA ARG A 152 -2.99 -11.19 -0.74
C ARG A 152 -1.59 -10.58 -0.63
N LEU A 153 -1.46 -9.30 -0.94
CA LEU A 153 -0.23 -8.52 -0.84
C LEU A 153 -0.55 -7.14 -0.30
N MET A 154 0.19 -6.71 0.72
CA MET A 154 0.15 -5.36 1.25
C MET A 154 1.52 -4.70 1.02
N ILE A 155 1.51 -3.54 0.38
CA ILE A 155 2.70 -2.73 0.11
C ILE A 155 2.60 -1.46 0.94
N LEU A 156 3.62 -1.19 1.75
CA LEU A 156 3.65 -0.06 2.67
C LEU A 156 4.88 0.82 2.36
N ASP A 157 4.65 2.06 1.97
CA ASP A 157 5.72 3.03 1.71
C ASP A 157 5.84 3.97 2.91
N GLU A 158 6.84 3.74 3.75
CA GLU A 158 7.10 4.49 4.98
C GLU A 158 5.85 4.70 5.88
N PRO A 159 5.10 3.63 6.21
CA PRO A 159 3.77 3.73 6.84
C PRO A 159 3.78 4.37 8.23
N THR A 160 4.94 4.48 8.86
CA THR A 160 5.12 5.09 10.18
C THR A 160 5.68 6.52 10.12
N LEU A 161 5.84 7.08 8.92
CA LEU A 161 6.30 8.45 8.76
C LEU A 161 5.24 9.41 9.34
N GLY A 162 5.67 10.23 10.30
CA GLY A 162 4.77 11.17 11.02
C GLY A 162 4.08 10.60 12.26
N LEU A 163 4.31 9.33 12.62
CA LEU A 163 3.94 8.78 13.92
C LEU A 163 5.00 9.16 14.97
N ASP A 164 4.54 9.44 16.21
CA ASP A 164 5.41 9.54 17.37
C ASP A 164 6.02 8.17 17.74
N VAL A 165 7.01 8.17 18.63
CA VAL A 165 7.77 6.97 19.04
C VAL A 165 6.87 5.89 19.65
N LEU A 166 5.87 6.28 20.44
CA LEU A 166 4.97 5.33 21.10
C LEU A 166 4.02 4.69 20.09
N SER A 167 3.45 5.49 19.19
CA SER A 167 2.59 5.02 18.10
C SER A 167 3.34 4.11 17.11
N ARG A 168 4.64 4.37 16.88
CA ARG A 168 5.48 3.45 16.07
C ARG A 168 5.67 2.09 16.75
N LYS A 169 5.90 2.06 18.09
CA LYS A 169 6.03 0.80 18.83
C LYS A 169 4.74 -0.04 18.82
N ALA A 170 3.59 0.61 18.81
CA ALA A 170 2.29 -0.09 18.73
C ALA A 170 1.99 -0.63 17.33
N PHE A 171 2.70 -0.16 16.30
CA PHE A 171 2.55 -0.59 14.92
C PHE A 171 3.33 -1.87 14.60
N TYR A 172 4.49 -2.09 15.24
CA TYR A 172 5.35 -3.27 15.09
C TYR A 172 5.06 -4.32 16.17
#